data_4d15ba4667cdb7fd5315abe9d0ab8829
#
_entry.id   4d15ba4667cdb7fd5315abe9d0ab8829
#
_cell.length_a   1.000
_cell.length_b   1.000
_cell.length_c   1.000
_cell.angle_alpha   90.00
_cell.angle_beta   90.00
_cell.angle_gamma   90.00
#
_symmetry.space_group_name_H-M   'P 1'
#
loop_
_entity.id
_entity.type
_entity.pdbx_description
1 polymer ?
#
loop_
_entity_poly.entity_id
_entity_poly.type
_entity_poly.pdbx_seq_one_letter_code
_entity_poly.pdbx_strand_id
1 'polypeptide(L)'
;METETKPTPANIELRSEEVQDLMGRTSPYILRFGIGIILLLTLGFFVASAFIKYPSYISVRMKILPDENIELIKSKHRGTILSVTKSNGLVRAGDTLCMMYTEDNDTLPIVANISGNLECADFLEGGTKVDVDKLMFVVLPETEDAERVTDVCIYMPYEGQGKYKIGDILKLKIDNNPYNAEITAQTYIPNENGEYVIRCRVRNIPVKMFMNTNTQQAQMLIDDKTIFEKFFRKYRK
;
A
#
# COMPACT_ATOMS: atom_id res chain seq x y z
N MET A 1 22.42 85.49 47.62
CA MET A 1 20.97 85.27 47.75
C MET A 1 20.50 84.88 46.37
N GLU A 2 20.71 83.59 45.99
CA GLU A 2 20.39 83.01 44.68
C GLU A 2 19.16 82.19 44.82
N THR A 3 18.17 82.54 44.03
CA THR A 3 16.89 81.83 43.96
C THR A 3 16.99 80.77 42.85
N GLU A 4 17.08 79.51 43.23
CA GLU A 4 16.95 78.38 42.34
C GLU A 4 15.55 78.30 41.74
N THR A 5 15.44 78.39 40.43
CA THR A 5 14.22 78.16 39.72
C THR A 5 14.11 76.66 39.34
N LYS A 6 13.15 76.01 39.94
CA LYS A 6 12.84 74.60 39.72
C LYS A 6 12.16 74.41 38.33
N PRO A 7 12.62 73.52 37.46
CA PRO A 7 11.94 73.31 36.15
C PRO A 7 10.63 72.50 36.37
N THR A 8 9.57 73.02 35.83
CA THR A 8 8.21 72.43 35.82
C THR A 8 8.19 71.21 34.85
N PRO A 9 7.67 70.07 35.27
CA PRO A 9 7.53 68.89 34.40
C PRO A 9 6.19 68.93 33.63
N ALA A 10 6.13 69.72 32.56
CA ALA A 10 4.88 69.88 31.80
C ALA A 10 4.89 69.31 30.38
N ASN A 11 5.84 68.46 30.01
CA ASN A 11 5.95 68.06 28.61
C ASN A 11 6.05 66.53 28.35
N ILE A 12 5.80 65.70 29.36
CA ILE A 12 5.89 64.25 29.22
C ILE A 12 4.51 63.59 29.02
N GLU A 13 3.43 64.21 29.52
CA GLU A 13 2.08 63.62 29.44
C GLU A 13 1.36 63.83 28.10
N LEU A 14 1.69 64.90 27.38
CA LEU A 14 1.03 65.19 26.08
C LEU A 14 1.44 64.25 24.93
N ARG A 15 2.58 63.53 25.07
CA ARG A 15 3.02 62.58 24.04
C ARG A 15 2.40 61.19 24.19
N SER A 16 1.91 60.86 25.37
CA SER A 16 1.29 59.54 25.61
C SER A 16 -0.17 59.46 25.14
N GLU A 17 -0.90 60.57 25.22
CA GLU A 17 -2.33 60.60 24.81
C GLU A 17 -2.48 60.57 23.29
N GLU A 18 -1.65 61.29 22.52
CA GLU A 18 -1.68 61.25 21.04
C GLU A 18 -1.28 59.87 20.49
N VAL A 19 -0.33 59.17 21.15
CA VAL A 19 0.06 57.83 20.73
C VAL A 19 -0.99 56.80 21.15
N GLN A 20 -1.69 56.96 22.26
CA GLN A 20 -2.80 56.08 22.64
C GLN A 20 -4.04 56.31 21.76
N ASP A 21 -4.32 57.54 21.32
CA ASP A 21 -5.45 57.82 20.45
C ASP A 21 -5.21 57.33 19.01
N LEU A 22 -3.94 57.25 18.55
CA LEU A 22 -3.55 56.66 17.27
C LEU A 22 -3.58 55.14 17.30
N MET A 23 -3.28 54.49 18.42
CA MET A 23 -3.38 53.04 18.57
C MET A 23 -4.77 52.53 18.91
N GLY A 24 -5.65 53.36 19.46
CA GLY A 24 -6.98 52.99 19.95
C GLY A 24 -8.10 53.03 18.92
N ARG A 25 -7.89 53.63 17.75
CA ARG A 25 -8.94 53.73 16.68
C ARG A 25 -8.76 52.64 15.65
N THR A 26 -8.86 51.36 16.02
CA THR A 26 -9.24 50.34 15.06
C THR A 26 -10.66 50.66 14.58
N SER A 27 -10.80 50.96 13.25
CA SER A 27 -12.10 51.25 12.65
C SER A 27 -13.10 50.14 13.05
N PRO A 28 -14.23 50.45 13.64
CA PRO A 28 -15.23 49.46 14.04
C PRO A 28 -15.74 48.62 12.89
N TYR A 29 -15.60 49.11 11.66
CA TYR A 29 -15.91 48.40 10.43
C TYR A 29 -14.91 47.23 10.21
N ILE A 30 -13.61 47.46 10.39
CA ILE A 30 -12.58 46.38 10.23
C ILE A 30 -12.79 45.26 11.23
N LEU A 31 -13.13 45.58 12.49
CA LEU A 31 -13.42 44.58 13.50
C LEU A 31 -14.68 43.76 13.18
N ARG A 32 -15.78 44.43 12.80
CA ARG A 32 -17.05 43.76 12.49
C ARG A 32 -16.96 42.92 11.21
N PHE A 33 -16.40 43.45 10.13
CA PHE A 33 -16.25 42.73 8.88
C PHE A 33 -15.14 41.68 8.96
N GLY A 34 -14.02 41.94 9.66
CA GLY A 34 -12.94 41.00 9.83
C GLY A 34 -13.38 39.72 10.57
N ILE A 35 -14.12 39.88 11.68
CA ILE A 35 -14.68 38.74 12.43
C ILE A 35 -15.68 37.96 11.56
N GLY A 36 -16.54 38.68 10.79
CA GLY A 36 -17.51 38.06 9.87
C GLY A 36 -16.83 37.23 8.77
N ILE A 37 -15.77 37.77 8.18
CA ILE A 37 -14.99 37.06 7.14
C ILE A 37 -14.30 35.82 7.74
N ILE A 38 -13.68 35.94 8.90
CA ILE A 38 -13.03 34.79 9.57
C ILE A 38 -14.07 33.72 9.88
N LEU A 39 -15.24 34.09 10.41
CA LEU A 39 -16.31 33.16 10.71
C LEU A 39 -16.82 32.46 9.44
N LEU A 40 -17.00 33.18 8.34
CA LEU A 40 -17.42 32.64 7.06
C LEU A 40 -16.39 31.69 6.48
N LEU A 41 -15.09 32.04 6.53
CA LEU A 41 -14.00 31.17 6.11
C LEU A 41 -13.91 29.89 6.97
N THR A 42 -14.07 30.03 8.28
CA THR A 42 -14.07 28.87 9.20
C THR A 42 -15.25 27.95 8.90
N LEU A 43 -16.44 28.51 8.71
CA LEU A 43 -17.63 27.73 8.35
C LEU A 43 -17.45 27.05 6.98
N GLY A 44 -16.92 27.75 6.00
CA GLY A 44 -16.59 27.21 4.67
C GLY A 44 -15.59 26.06 4.75
N PHE A 45 -14.57 26.17 5.61
CA PHE A 45 -13.61 25.11 5.86
C PHE A 45 -14.27 23.85 6.47
N PHE A 46 -15.17 24.03 7.45
CA PHE A 46 -15.90 22.90 8.04
C PHE A 46 -16.81 22.20 7.02
N VAL A 47 -17.50 22.98 6.19
CA VAL A 47 -18.33 22.43 5.11
C VAL A 47 -17.46 21.68 4.10
N ALA A 48 -16.36 22.26 3.63
CA ALA A 48 -15.42 21.60 2.72
C ALA A 48 -14.83 20.31 3.33
N SER A 49 -14.49 20.32 4.62
CA SER A 49 -13.97 19.15 5.35
C SER A 49 -14.94 17.97 5.39
N ALA A 50 -16.26 18.22 5.30
CA ALA A 50 -17.27 17.17 5.25
C ALA A 50 -17.31 16.44 3.88
N PHE A 51 -16.82 17.06 2.83
CA PHE A 51 -16.80 16.47 1.48
C PHE A 51 -15.48 15.82 1.13
N ILE A 52 -14.37 16.20 1.78
CA ILE A 52 -13.05 15.66 1.47
C ILE A 52 -12.87 14.35 2.21
N LYS A 53 -12.81 13.23 1.46
CA LYS A 53 -12.46 11.91 1.97
C LYS A 53 -10.95 11.81 2.14
N TYR A 54 -10.52 11.33 3.29
CA TYR A 54 -9.13 11.07 3.58
C TYR A 54 -8.93 9.59 3.90
N PRO A 55 -8.60 8.75 2.88
CA PRO A 55 -8.45 7.33 3.08
C PRO A 55 -7.26 7.03 4.01
N SER A 56 -7.44 6.11 4.95
CA SER A 56 -6.38 5.60 5.82
C SER A 56 -5.93 4.24 5.37
N TYR A 57 -4.66 4.11 5.03
CA TYR A 57 -4.03 2.86 4.66
C TYR A 57 -3.13 2.36 5.79
N ILE A 58 -3.08 1.04 5.95
CA ILE A 58 -2.04 0.37 6.74
C ILE A 58 -1.19 -0.48 5.83
N SER A 59 0.09 -0.56 6.14
CA SER A 59 0.98 -1.50 5.49
C SER A 59 0.74 -2.90 6.05
N VAL A 60 0.50 -3.85 5.16
CA VAL A 60 0.28 -5.25 5.48
C VAL A 60 1.26 -6.10 4.69
N ARG A 61 1.63 -7.24 5.25
CA ARG A 61 2.37 -8.27 4.53
C ARG A 61 1.38 -9.17 3.81
N MET A 62 1.68 -9.52 2.57
CA MET A 62 0.84 -10.34 1.74
C MET A 62 1.66 -11.49 1.17
N LYS A 63 1.09 -12.69 1.18
CA LYS A 63 1.66 -13.87 0.54
C LYS A 63 0.63 -14.43 -0.44
N ILE A 64 1.01 -14.54 -1.68
CA ILE A 64 0.18 -15.19 -2.71
C ILE A 64 0.27 -16.69 -2.47
N LEU A 65 -0.89 -17.34 -2.39
CA LEU A 65 -0.95 -18.80 -2.37
C LEU A 65 -0.93 -19.27 -3.83
N PRO A 66 -0.03 -20.19 -4.20
CA PRO A 66 -0.08 -20.77 -5.53
C PRO A 66 -1.45 -21.44 -5.72
N ASP A 67 -2.12 -21.09 -6.79
CA ASP A 67 -3.30 -21.79 -7.25
C ASP A 67 -2.87 -23.17 -7.74
N GLU A 68 -3.68 -24.20 -7.51
CA GLU A 68 -3.43 -25.58 -7.99
C GLU A 68 -3.29 -25.62 -9.52
N ASN A 69 -3.83 -24.63 -10.21
CA ASN A 69 -3.78 -24.51 -11.65
C ASN A 69 -2.50 -23.81 -12.18
N ILE A 70 -1.67 -23.24 -11.32
CA ILE A 70 -0.43 -22.55 -11.73
C ILE A 70 0.76 -23.42 -11.40
N GLU A 71 1.56 -23.74 -12.40
CA GLU A 71 2.79 -24.48 -12.20
C GLU A 71 3.98 -23.54 -11.99
N LEU A 72 4.62 -23.67 -10.82
CA LEU A 72 5.87 -23.00 -10.50
C LEU A 72 7.02 -24.00 -10.71
N ILE A 73 7.74 -23.88 -11.79
CA ILE A 73 8.85 -24.77 -12.13
C ILE A 73 10.12 -24.25 -11.47
N LYS A 74 10.54 -24.97 -10.42
CA LYS A 74 11.76 -24.67 -9.67
C LYS A 74 12.84 -25.70 -9.98
N SER A 75 14.09 -25.25 -9.88
CA SER A 75 15.22 -26.18 -9.99
C SER A 75 15.26 -27.14 -8.81
N LYS A 76 15.32 -28.44 -9.09
CA LYS A 76 15.49 -29.49 -8.06
C LYS A 76 16.96 -29.73 -7.72
N HIS A 77 17.86 -29.34 -8.61
CA HIS A 77 19.29 -29.57 -8.48
C HIS A 77 20.05 -28.28 -8.73
N ARG A 78 21.24 -28.18 -8.15
CA ARG A 78 22.19 -27.13 -8.53
C ARG A 78 22.85 -27.53 -9.86
N GLY A 79 23.03 -26.55 -10.73
CA GLY A 79 23.62 -26.82 -12.05
C GLY A 79 23.75 -25.59 -12.94
N THR A 80 24.06 -25.85 -14.20
CA THR A 80 24.21 -24.82 -15.21
C THR A 80 23.26 -25.10 -16.38
N ILE A 81 22.55 -24.10 -16.86
CA ILE A 81 21.69 -24.23 -18.03
C ILE A 81 22.55 -24.43 -19.29
N LEU A 82 22.31 -25.46 -20.02
CA LEU A 82 22.97 -25.72 -21.32
C LEU A 82 22.30 -24.97 -22.45
N SER A 83 20.98 -25.09 -22.54
CA SER A 83 20.18 -24.44 -23.59
C SER A 83 18.78 -24.19 -23.07
N VAL A 84 18.18 -23.09 -23.52
CA VAL A 84 16.76 -22.78 -23.30
C VAL A 84 16.03 -23.02 -24.63
N THR A 85 15.07 -23.93 -24.64
CA THR A 85 14.26 -24.27 -25.80
C THR A 85 13.10 -23.32 -26.00
N LYS A 86 12.43 -22.98 -24.88
CA LYS A 86 11.31 -22.02 -24.81
C LYS A 86 11.45 -21.14 -23.59
N SER A 87 11.35 -19.85 -23.78
CA SER A 87 11.36 -18.85 -22.68
C SER A 87 9.98 -18.25 -22.43
N ASN A 88 9.14 -18.16 -23.43
CA ASN A 88 7.79 -17.57 -23.39
C ASN A 88 6.86 -18.24 -24.39
N GLY A 89 5.56 -18.08 -24.18
CA GLY A 89 4.51 -18.51 -25.10
C GLY A 89 3.84 -19.81 -24.69
N LEU A 90 3.01 -20.34 -25.61
CA LEU A 90 2.21 -21.54 -25.35
C LEU A 90 3.09 -22.79 -25.28
N VAL A 91 2.90 -23.57 -24.23
CA VAL A 91 3.54 -24.88 -24.01
C VAL A 91 2.48 -25.94 -23.73
N ARG A 92 2.82 -27.19 -24.07
CA ARG A 92 2.00 -28.35 -23.73
C ARG A 92 2.67 -29.14 -22.61
N ALA A 93 1.88 -29.85 -21.84
CA ALA A 93 2.41 -30.80 -20.86
C ALA A 93 3.35 -31.78 -21.52
N GLY A 94 4.57 -31.95 -20.98
CA GLY A 94 5.66 -32.73 -21.52
C GLY A 94 6.65 -31.98 -22.45
N ASP A 95 6.37 -30.72 -22.79
CA ASP A 95 7.33 -29.91 -23.57
C ASP A 95 8.60 -29.63 -22.73
N THR A 96 9.78 -29.82 -23.36
CA THR A 96 11.07 -29.47 -22.74
C THR A 96 11.30 -27.97 -22.86
N LEU A 97 11.50 -27.31 -21.72
CA LEU A 97 11.71 -25.89 -21.61
C LEU A 97 13.19 -25.53 -21.71
N CYS A 98 14.02 -26.26 -20.97
CA CYS A 98 15.47 -26.10 -21.02
C CYS A 98 16.18 -27.40 -20.66
N MET A 99 17.48 -27.48 -21.00
CA MET A 99 18.38 -28.53 -20.57
C MET A 99 19.36 -27.99 -19.53
N MET A 100 19.52 -28.70 -18.43
CA MET A 100 20.39 -28.31 -17.32
C MET A 100 21.44 -29.38 -17.07
N TYR A 101 22.68 -28.97 -16.94
CA TYR A 101 23.79 -29.81 -16.49
C TYR A 101 23.94 -29.67 -14.97
N THR A 102 23.79 -30.78 -14.27
CA THR A 102 23.86 -30.82 -12.79
C THR A 102 25.30 -30.99 -12.31
N GLU A 103 25.54 -30.68 -11.02
CA GLU A 103 26.85 -30.94 -10.38
C GLU A 103 27.18 -32.44 -10.30
N ASP A 104 26.20 -33.32 -10.42
CA ASP A 104 26.36 -34.79 -10.48
C ASP A 104 26.81 -35.31 -11.86
N ASN A 105 27.17 -34.41 -12.78
CA ASN A 105 27.56 -34.68 -14.17
C ASN A 105 26.43 -35.26 -15.02
N ASP A 106 25.18 -35.05 -14.64
CA ASP A 106 24.02 -35.47 -15.41
C ASP A 106 23.38 -34.31 -16.20
N THR A 107 22.82 -34.61 -17.35
CA THR A 107 22.03 -33.63 -18.12
C THR A 107 20.56 -33.97 -17.97
N LEU A 108 19.82 -33.04 -17.35
CA LEU A 108 18.39 -33.20 -17.07
C LEU A 108 17.54 -32.23 -17.88
N PRO A 109 16.48 -32.72 -18.53
CA PRO A 109 15.48 -31.86 -19.16
C PRO A 109 14.56 -31.28 -18.06
N ILE A 110 14.29 -29.98 -18.14
CA ILE A 110 13.24 -29.33 -17.36
C ILE A 110 12.02 -29.28 -18.28
N VAL A 111 10.92 -29.90 -17.86
CA VAL A 111 9.70 -30.05 -18.65
C VAL A 111 8.52 -29.35 -17.97
N ALA A 112 7.55 -28.90 -18.78
CA ALA A 112 6.27 -28.43 -18.30
C ALA A 112 5.37 -29.63 -17.95
N ASN A 113 4.72 -29.62 -16.77
CA ASN A 113 3.77 -30.68 -16.40
C ASN A 113 2.34 -30.35 -16.80
N ILE A 114 2.03 -29.06 -17.01
CA ILE A 114 0.72 -28.59 -17.46
C ILE A 114 0.86 -27.85 -18.78
N SER A 115 -0.25 -27.77 -19.53
CA SER A 115 -0.34 -26.95 -20.74
C SER A 115 -0.80 -25.54 -20.37
N GLY A 116 -0.21 -24.52 -21.02
CA GLY A 116 -0.57 -23.15 -20.74
C GLY A 116 0.40 -22.13 -21.33
N ASN A 117 0.32 -20.90 -20.85
CA ASN A 117 1.24 -19.85 -21.25
C ASN A 117 2.46 -19.84 -20.32
N LEU A 118 3.63 -20.04 -20.89
CA LEU A 118 4.92 -20.06 -20.21
C LEU A 118 5.43 -18.63 -20.04
N GLU A 119 5.88 -18.31 -18.84
CA GLU A 119 6.67 -17.12 -18.57
C GLU A 119 7.97 -17.49 -17.85
N CYS A 120 9.07 -16.90 -18.29
CA CYS A 120 10.37 -17.06 -17.65
C CYS A 120 10.48 -16.15 -16.43
N ALA A 121 10.86 -16.69 -15.28
CA ALA A 121 10.98 -15.95 -14.04
C ALA A 121 12.22 -15.05 -13.98
N ASP A 122 13.26 -15.38 -14.78
CA ASP A 122 14.54 -14.66 -14.84
C ASP A 122 15.11 -14.79 -16.26
N PHE A 123 16.12 -14.00 -16.59
CA PHE A 123 16.86 -14.16 -17.84
C PHE A 123 17.69 -15.45 -17.76
N LEU A 124 17.13 -16.53 -18.32
CA LEU A 124 17.79 -17.83 -18.39
C LEU A 124 18.43 -18.00 -19.76
N GLU A 125 19.75 -18.12 -19.78
CA GLU A 125 20.53 -18.35 -21.01
C GLU A 125 21.50 -19.50 -20.78
N GLY A 126 22.05 -20.05 -21.89
CA GLY A 126 23.12 -21.05 -21.79
C GLY A 126 24.31 -20.51 -20.96
N GLY A 127 24.77 -21.29 -20.00
CA GLY A 127 25.80 -20.89 -19.04
C GLY A 127 25.30 -20.28 -17.74
N THR A 128 23.99 -19.97 -17.58
CA THR A 128 23.41 -19.47 -16.33
C THR A 128 23.47 -20.54 -15.24
N LYS A 129 24.07 -20.19 -14.09
CA LYS A 129 24.09 -21.05 -12.89
C LYS A 129 22.77 -20.94 -12.14
N VAL A 130 22.24 -22.06 -11.72
CA VAL A 130 20.96 -22.17 -11.03
C VAL A 130 21.16 -22.95 -9.73
N ASP A 131 20.70 -22.36 -8.61
CA ASP A 131 20.68 -23.01 -7.32
C ASP A 131 19.42 -23.86 -7.12
N VAL A 132 19.44 -24.74 -6.10
CA VAL A 132 18.27 -25.52 -5.69
C VAL A 132 17.14 -24.57 -5.26
N ASP A 133 15.88 -24.92 -5.57
CA ASP A 133 14.67 -24.16 -5.30
C ASP A 133 14.55 -22.79 -6.02
N LYS A 134 15.49 -22.46 -6.91
CA LYS A 134 15.38 -21.26 -7.73
C LYS A 134 14.19 -21.42 -8.70
N LEU A 135 13.26 -20.46 -8.66
CA LEU A 135 12.15 -20.39 -9.62
C LEU A 135 12.72 -20.07 -11.00
N MET A 136 12.40 -20.92 -11.98
CA MET A 136 12.89 -20.80 -13.37
C MET A 136 11.77 -20.35 -14.30
N PHE A 137 10.62 -21.03 -14.24
CA PHE A 137 9.49 -20.78 -15.11
C PHE A 137 8.18 -20.81 -14.34
N VAL A 138 7.18 -20.13 -14.89
CA VAL A 138 5.79 -20.17 -14.44
C VAL A 138 4.93 -20.56 -15.64
N VAL A 139 4.14 -21.61 -15.50
CA VAL A 139 3.13 -21.99 -16.50
C VAL A 139 1.76 -21.63 -15.99
N LEU A 140 1.05 -20.81 -16.74
CA LEU A 140 -0.29 -20.35 -16.45
C LEU A 140 -1.25 -21.09 -17.38
N PRO A 141 -2.26 -21.79 -16.82
CA PRO A 141 -3.23 -22.46 -17.66
C PRO A 141 -3.89 -21.49 -18.62
N GLU A 142 -4.15 -21.96 -19.82
CA GLU A 142 -4.91 -21.23 -20.83
C GLU A 142 -6.38 -21.25 -20.42
N THR A 143 -6.76 -20.30 -19.57
CA THR A 143 -8.16 -20.12 -19.21
C THR A 143 -8.73 -19.08 -20.14
N GLU A 144 -9.64 -19.49 -21.01
CA GLU A 144 -10.43 -18.57 -21.84
C GLU A 144 -11.09 -17.57 -20.91
N ASP A 145 -10.78 -16.27 -21.04
CA ASP A 145 -11.44 -15.07 -20.48
C ASP A 145 -12.00 -15.16 -19.03
N ALA A 146 -11.75 -16.24 -18.31
CA ALA A 146 -12.11 -16.35 -16.91
C ALA A 146 -11.18 -15.43 -16.10
N GLU A 147 -11.75 -14.44 -15.46
CA GLU A 147 -11.06 -13.60 -14.46
C GLU A 147 -10.23 -14.50 -13.54
N ARG A 148 -8.94 -14.43 -13.68
CA ARG A 148 -8.01 -15.24 -12.89
C ARG A 148 -8.18 -14.91 -11.42
N VAL A 149 -8.66 -15.86 -10.64
CA VAL A 149 -8.93 -15.72 -9.21
C VAL A 149 -7.81 -16.37 -8.44
N THR A 150 -7.21 -15.65 -7.52
CA THR A 150 -6.05 -16.11 -6.75
C THR A 150 -6.31 -15.91 -5.26
N ASP A 151 -5.99 -16.92 -4.49
CA ASP A 151 -6.05 -16.84 -3.04
C ASP A 151 -4.77 -16.17 -2.49
N VAL A 152 -4.96 -15.22 -1.57
CA VAL A 152 -3.90 -14.42 -0.96
C VAL A 152 -4.06 -14.45 0.55
N CYS A 153 -2.96 -14.71 1.28
CA CYS A 153 -2.91 -14.52 2.71
C CYS A 153 -2.38 -13.13 3.05
N ILE A 154 -3.16 -12.37 3.79
CA ILE A 154 -2.80 -11.03 4.29
C ILE A 154 -2.49 -11.15 5.77
N TYR A 155 -1.31 -10.71 6.17
CA TYR A 155 -0.87 -10.64 7.55
C TYR A 155 -1.16 -9.24 8.08
N MET A 156 -2.20 -9.11 8.88
CA MET A 156 -2.74 -7.84 9.34
C MET A 156 -2.31 -7.58 10.79
N PRO A 157 -1.78 -6.39 11.12
CA PRO A 157 -1.50 -6.01 12.49
C PRO A 157 -2.79 -5.82 13.30
N TYR A 158 -2.68 -5.80 14.63
CA TYR A 158 -3.80 -5.68 15.57
C TYR A 158 -4.74 -4.50 15.26
N GLU A 159 -4.22 -3.40 14.76
CA GLU A 159 -4.99 -2.18 14.46
C GLU A 159 -6.14 -2.37 13.46
N GLY A 160 -6.04 -3.40 12.62
CA GLY A 160 -7.06 -3.76 11.64
C GLY A 160 -8.09 -4.78 12.13
N GLN A 161 -7.85 -5.43 13.29
CA GLN A 161 -8.70 -6.51 13.80
C GLN A 161 -10.13 -6.05 14.05
N GLY A 162 -11.10 -6.89 13.72
CA GLY A 162 -12.53 -6.68 14.02
C GLY A 162 -13.23 -5.65 13.13
N LYS A 163 -12.52 -5.03 12.17
CA LYS A 163 -13.12 -4.07 11.22
C LYS A 163 -13.79 -4.74 10.04
N TYR A 164 -13.44 -5.98 9.76
CA TYR A 164 -13.86 -6.73 8.59
C TYR A 164 -14.48 -8.06 8.98
N LYS A 165 -15.39 -8.53 8.13
CA LYS A 165 -16.05 -9.83 8.25
C LYS A 165 -15.79 -10.67 7.01
N ILE A 166 -16.01 -11.96 7.12
CA ILE A 166 -16.00 -12.88 5.96
C ILE A 166 -17.06 -12.41 4.97
N GLY A 167 -16.70 -12.31 3.69
CA GLY A 167 -17.52 -11.77 2.62
C GLY A 167 -17.34 -10.28 2.34
N ASP A 168 -16.64 -9.53 3.20
CA ASP A 168 -16.34 -8.12 2.94
C ASP A 168 -15.28 -7.99 1.83
N ILE A 169 -15.37 -6.89 1.08
CA ILE A 169 -14.40 -6.55 0.03
C ILE A 169 -13.37 -5.59 0.60
N LEU A 170 -12.13 -6.04 0.67
CA LEU A 170 -10.97 -5.22 1.01
C LEU A 170 -10.43 -4.51 -0.22
N LYS A 171 -10.11 -3.23 -0.07
CA LYS A 171 -9.34 -2.50 -1.08
C LYS A 171 -7.87 -2.60 -0.74
N LEU A 172 -7.14 -3.33 -1.56
CA LEU A 172 -5.70 -3.49 -1.48
C LEU A 172 -5.02 -2.61 -2.52
N LYS A 173 -3.89 -2.04 -2.18
CA LYS A 173 -3.01 -1.34 -3.11
C LYS A 173 -1.67 -2.06 -3.13
N ILE A 174 -1.35 -2.64 -4.27
CA ILE A 174 -0.14 -3.42 -4.51
C ILE A 174 0.61 -2.76 -5.65
N ASP A 175 1.87 -2.40 -5.45
CA ASP A 175 2.68 -1.66 -6.43
C ASP A 175 1.95 -0.45 -7.02
N ASN A 176 1.25 0.29 -6.14
CA ASN A 176 0.45 1.46 -6.49
C ASN A 176 -0.86 1.19 -7.28
N ASN A 177 -1.17 -0.07 -7.62
CA ASN A 177 -2.38 -0.47 -8.32
C ASN A 177 -3.46 -0.91 -7.32
N PRO A 178 -4.73 -0.49 -7.49
CA PRO A 178 -5.82 -0.89 -6.63
C PRO A 178 -6.36 -2.28 -7.03
N TYR A 179 -6.57 -3.15 -6.04
CA TYR A 179 -7.20 -4.45 -6.18
C TYR A 179 -8.32 -4.61 -5.17
N ASN A 180 -9.37 -5.32 -5.57
CA ASN A 180 -10.43 -5.71 -4.67
C ASN A 180 -10.20 -7.17 -4.24
N ALA A 181 -10.18 -7.39 -2.93
CA ALA A 181 -9.97 -8.69 -2.32
C ALA A 181 -11.19 -9.07 -1.48
N GLU A 182 -11.84 -10.17 -1.81
CA GLU A 182 -12.96 -10.70 -1.03
C GLU A 182 -12.42 -11.59 0.09
N ILE A 183 -12.84 -11.36 1.33
CA ILE A 183 -12.42 -12.15 2.49
C ILE A 183 -13.12 -13.49 2.47
N THR A 184 -12.35 -14.58 2.39
CA THR A 184 -12.88 -15.95 2.42
C THR A 184 -12.74 -16.61 3.79
N ALA A 185 -11.68 -16.26 4.54
CA ALA A 185 -11.43 -16.76 5.89
C ALA A 185 -10.59 -15.75 6.69
N GLN A 186 -10.70 -15.82 8.02
CA GLN A 186 -9.86 -15.03 8.92
C GLN A 186 -9.52 -15.80 10.17
N THR A 187 -8.33 -15.57 10.74
CA THR A 187 -7.95 -16.09 12.05
C THR A 187 -8.32 -15.10 13.14
N TYR A 188 -8.76 -15.62 14.29
CA TYR A 188 -9.04 -14.81 15.48
C TYR A 188 -7.90 -14.82 16.50
N ILE A 189 -6.92 -15.70 16.28
CA ILE A 189 -5.73 -15.84 17.12
C ILE A 189 -4.55 -15.29 16.30
N PRO A 190 -3.73 -14.39 16.88
CA PRO A 190 -2.55 -13.89 16.21
C PRO A 190 -1.50 -14.99 16.05
N ASN A 191 -0.68 -14.87 15.02
CA ASN A 191 0.49 -15.71 14.82
C ASN A 191 1.62 -15.32 15.82
N GLU A 192 2.76 -16.00 15.77
CA GLU A 192 3.94 -15.73 16.60
C GLU A 192 4.46 -14.28 16.49
N ASN A 193 4.18 -13.60 15.38
CA ASN A 193 4.54 -12.20 15.16
C ASN A 193 3.45 -11.21 15.62
N GLY A 194 2.40 -11.69 16.26
CA GLY A 194 1.26 -10.86 16.70
C GLY A 194 0.34 -10.38 15.57
N GLU A 195 0.38 -11.02 14.39
CA GLU A 195 -0.42 -10.67 13.24
C GLU A 195 -1.58 -11.65 13.05
N TYR A 196 -2.71 -11.12 12.60
CA TYR A 196 -3.88 -11.90 12.22
C TYR A 196 -3.82 -12.24 10.73
N VAL A 197 -4.12 -13.48 10.37
CA VAL A 197 -4.09 -13.93 8.99
C VAL A 197 -5.50 -13.88 8.41
N ILE A 198 -5.64 -13.16 7.30
CA ILE A 198 -6.87 -13.09 6.52
C ILE A 198 -6.59 -13.73 5.17
N ARG A 199 -7.40 -14.73 4.79
CA ARG A 199 -7.37 -15.28 3.44
C ARG A 199 -8.37 -14.51 2.60
N CYS A 200 -7.90 -13.99 1.49
CA CYS A 200 -8.69 -13.23 0.55
C CYS A 200 -8.58 -13.82 -0.85
N ARG A 201 -9.63 -13.66 -1.61
CA ARG A 201 -9.68 -13.98 -3.02
C ARG A 201 -9.56 -12.69 -3.81
N VAL A 202 -8.54 -12.61 -4.66
CA VAL A 202 -8.24 -11.44 -5.48
C VAL A 202 -8.32 -11.83 -6.96
N ARG A 203 -8.90 -10.96 -7.78
CA ARG A 203 -9.01 -11.16 -9.21
C ARG A 203 -7.90 -10.41 -9.96
N ASN A 204 -7.43 -11.01 -11.06
CA ASN A 204 -6.50 -10.37 -12.01
C ASN A 204 -5.17 -9.89 -11.38
N ILE A 205 -4.58 -10.70 -10.50
CA ILE A 205 -3.23 -10.43 -9.99
C ILE A 205 -2.23 -10.62 -11.15
N PRO A 206 -1.31 -9.66 -11.39
CA PRO A 206 -0.28 -9.80 -12.40
C PRO A 206 0.63 -10.99 -12.14
N VAL A 207 1.01 -11.69 -13.22
CA VAL A 207 1.88 -12.89 -13.16
C VAL A 207 3.20 -12.62 -12.44
N LYS A 208 3.77 -11.44 -12.63
CA LYS A 208 5.01 -11.01 -11.94
C LYS A 208 4.96 -11.17 -10.42
N MET A 209 3.78 -11.11 -9.83
CA MET A 209 3.62 -11.30 -8.39
C MET A 209 3.75 -12.75 -7.95
N PHE A 210 3.43 -13.71 -8.83
CA PHE A 210 3.64 -15.14 -8.53
C PHE A 210 5.11 -15.52 -8.54
N MET A 211 5.94 -14.79 -9.30
CA MET A 211 7.37 -15.02 -9.35
C MET A 211 8.07 -14.68 -8.04
N ASN A 212 7.46 -13.80 -7.26
CA ASN A 212 8.00 -13.39 -5.96
C ASN A 212 7.39 -14.26 -4.85
N THR A 213 7.99 -15.42 -4.59
CA THR A 213 7.53 -16.36 -3.55
C THR A 213 7.66 -15.82 -2.13
N ASN A 214 8.32 -14.68 -1.97
CA ASN A 214 8.46 -14.00 -0.69
C ASN A 214 7.21 -13.19 -0.34
N THR A 215 7.06 -12.91 0.95
CA THR A 215 6.01 -12.02 1.45
C THR A 215 6.20 -10.62 0.87
N GLN A 216 5.20 -10.12 0.16
CA GLN A 216 5.19 -8.79 -0.45
C GLN A 216 4.52 -7.78 0.50
N GLN A 217 4.87 -6.51 0.35
CA GLN A 217 4.19 -5.43 1.06
C GLN A 217 3.02 -4.92 0.23
N ALA A 218 1.88 -4.79 0.88
CA ALA A 218 0.68 -4.18 0.31
C ALA A 218 0.14 -3.12 1.26
N GLN A 219 -0.66 -2.21 0.75
CA GLN A 219 -1.39 -1.25 1.56
C GLN A 219 -2.87 -1.62 1.55
N MET A 220 -3.44 -1.75 2.73
CA MET A 220 -4.86 -2.06 2.91
C MET A 220 -5.61 -0.82 3.38
N LEU A 221 -6.73 -0.50 2.73
CA LEU A 221 -7.61 0.58 3.15
C LEU A 221 -8.38 0.15 4.41
N ILE A 222 -8.17 0.83 5.53
CA ILE A 222 -8.92 0.57 6.77
C ILE A 222 -10.16 1.45 6.89
N ASP A 223 -10.06 2.71 6.48
CA ASP A 223 -11.08 3.70 6.73
C ASP A 223 -11.12 4.72 5.58
N ASP A 224 -12.31 4.89 5.00
CA ASP A 224 -12.56 5.85 3.91
C ASP A 224 -13.48 6.98 4.39
N LYS A 225 -13.20 7.51 5.60
CA LYS A 225 -14.00 8.57 6.21
C LYS A 225 -13.53 9.95 5.81
N THR A 226 -14.46 10.90 5.90
CA THR A 226 -14.15 12.31 5.70
C THR A 226 -13.29 12.86 6.83
N ILE A 227 -12.57 13.96 6.57
CA ILE A 227 -11.75 14.65 7.58
C ILE A 227 -12.61 15.03 8.77
N PHE A 228 -13.84 15.49 8.51
CA PHE A 228 -14.81 15.87 9.54
C PHE A 228 -15.16 14.69 10.46
N GLU A 229 -15.51 13.52 9.92
CA GLU A 229 -15.82 12.32 10.72
C GLU A 229 -14.64 11.84 11.56
N LYS A 230 -13.41 11.92 11.04
CA LYS A 230 -12.19 11.55 11.78
C LYS A 230 -11.95 12.49 12.96
N PHE A 231 -12.15 13.79 12.76
CA PHE A 231 -11.97 14.80 13.81
C PHE A 231 -12.96 14.61 14.95
N PHE A 232 -14.25 14.45 14.65
CA PHE A 232 -15.29 14.31 15.68
C PHE A 232 -15.28 12.96 16.38
N ARG A 233 -14.84 11.88 15.72
CA ARG A 233 -14.74 10.57 16.37
C ARG A 233 -13.70 10.54 17.49
N LYS A 234 -12.65 11.35 17.40
CA LYS A 234 -11.61 11.46 18.44
C LYS A 234 -12.15 12.01 19.77
N TYR A 235 -13.23 12.79 19.71
CA TYR A 235 -13.85 13.42 20.89
C TYR A 235 -15.06 12.66 21.44
N ARG A 236 -15.45 11.54 20.81
CA ARG A 236 -16.63 10.75 21.23
C ARG A 236 -16.26 9.45 21.98
N LYS A 237 -15.05 9.37 22.54
CA LYS A 237 -14.65 8.28 23.44
C LYS A 237 -14.74 8.74 24.88
#